data_26f4eaabbce50d0b1b4b2e5c2c559870
#
_entry.id   26f4eaabbce50d0b1b4b2e5c2c559870
#
_cell.length_a   1.000
_cell.length_b   1.000
_cell.length_c   1.000
_cell.angle_alpha   90.00
_cell.angle_beta   90.00
_cell.angle_gamma   90.00
#
_symmetry.space_group_name_H-M   'P 1'
#
loop_
_entity.id
_entity.type
_entity.pdbx_description
1 polymer ?
#
loop_
_entity_poly.entity_id
_entity_poly.type
_entity_poly.pdbx_seq_one_letter_code
_entity_poly.pdbx_strand_id
1 'polypeptide(L)'
;PMRCHFHNTRGTGIANAWAAYEAGVRTFDASLGGLGGCPFAPKATGNIATEELIYLMDKSGVESGIELETAIAANKWFAGILNRELPSLVARAT
;
A
#
# COMPACT_ATOMS: atom_id res chain seq x y z
N PRO A 1 -20.44 7.89 -0.57
CA PRO A 1 -19.27 7.37 0.13
C PRO A 1 -17.99 8.05 -0.34
N MET A 2 -17.09 8.30 0.58
CA MET A 2 -15.83 8.97 0.30
C MET A 2 -14.74 7.92 0.04
N ARG A 3 -13.91 8.20 -0.94
CA ARG A 3 -12.73 7.39 -1.25
C ARG A 3 -11.48 8.25 -1.03
N CYS A 4 -10.47 7.67 -0.41
CA CYS A 4 -9.21 8.35 -0.20
C CYS A 4 -8.09 7.68 -0.99
N HIS A 5 -7.18 8.52 -1.47
CA HIS A 5 -6.01 8.11 -2.24
C HIS A 5 -4.81 8.86 -1.69
N PHE A 6 -3.81 8.13 -1.24
CA PHE A 6 -2.62 8.70 -0.62
C PHE A 6 -1.36 8.25 -1.32
N HIS A 7 -0.37 9.13 -1.34
CA HIS A 7 0.98 8.82 -1.79
C HIS A 7 1.91 8.69 -0.59
N ASN A 8 2.93 7.87 -0.74
CA ASN A 8 3.90 7.61 0.31
C ASN A 8 5.23 8.35 0.08
N THR A 9 5.19 9.43 -0.65
CA THR A 9 6.37 10.18 -1.06
C THR A 9 7.25 10.58 0.13
N ARG A 10 6.63 10.92 1.26
CA ARG A 10 7.34 11.30 2.50
C ARG A 10 7.17 10.29 3.62
N GLY A 11 6.73 9.08 3.30
CA GLY A 11 6.57 8.02 4.29
C GLY A 11 5.35 8.17 5.19
N THR A 12 4.45 9.10 4.91
CA THR A 12 3.28 9.37 5.78
C THR A 12 1.97 8.81 5.25
N GLY A 13 1.99 8.13 4.11
CA GLY A 13 0.76 7.67 3.46
C GLY A 13 -0.07 6.74 4.33
N ILE A 14 0.55 5.79 5.00
CA ILE A 14 -0.15 4.82 5.86
C ILE A 14 -0.73 5.51 7.09
N ALA A 15 -0.01 6.44 7.70
CA ALA A 15 -0.54 7.21 8.83
C ALA A 15 -1.76 8.04 8.41
N ASN A 16 -1.71 8.64 7.23
CA ASN A 16 -2.84 9.39 6.68
C ASN A 16 -4.04 8.46 6.39
N ALA A 17 -3.78 7.25 5.89
CA ALA A 17 -4.85 6.28 5.66
C ALA A 17 -5.53 5.89 6.97
N TRP A 18 -4.77 5.65 8.02
CA TRP A 18 -5.34 5.32 9.34
C TRP A 18 -6.16 6.47 9.90
N ALA A 19 -5.65 7.71 9.80
CA ALA A 19 -6.40 8.88 10.25
C ALA A 19 -7.72 9.02 9.49
N ALA A 20 -7.72 8.80 8.19
CA ALA A 20 -8.94 8.83 7.38
C ALA A 20 -9.92 7.72 7.80
N TYR A 21 -9.42 6.51 8.09
CA TYR A 21 -10.25 5.42 8.56
C TYR A 21 -10.93 5.80 9.89
N GLU A 22 -10.18 6.35 10.83
CA GLU A 22 -10.73 6.80 12.11
C GLU A 22 -11.76 7.91 11.94
N ALA A 23 -11.62 8.73 10.92
CA ALA A 23 -12.58 9.77 10.59
C ALA A 23 -13.84 9.27 9.86
N GLY A 24 -13.90 7.97 9.55
CA GLY A 24 -15.08 7.35 8.97
C GLY A 24 -14.96 6.92 7.52
N VAL A 25 -13.82 7.16 6.87
CA VAL A 25 -13.61 6.72 5.49
C VAL A 25 -13.44 5.21 5.44
N ARG A 26 -14.08 4.55 4.47
CA ARG A 26 -14.08 3.09 4.34
C ARG A 26 -13.59 2.60 2.98
N THR A 27 -13.31 3.50 2.05
CA THR A 27 -12.81 3.13 0.72
C THR A 27 -11.47 3.80 0.50
N PHE A 28 -10.47 2.98 0.18
CA PHE A 28 -9.09 3.43 0.00
C PHE A 28 -8.53 2.87 -1.29
N ASP A 29 -7.78 3.68 -2.01
CA ASP A 29 -7.00 3.21 -3.14
C ASP A 29 -5.58 2.90 -2.65
N ALA A 30 -5.04 1.80 -3.13
CA ALA A 30 -3.66 1.41 -2.87
C ALA A 30 -3.13 0.68 -4.09
N SER A 31 -1.82 0.51 -4.15
CA SER A 31 -1.19 -0.16 -5.26
C SER A 31 -0.35 -1.33 -4.77
N LEU A 32 -0.45 -2.46 -5.47
CA LEU A 32 0.36 -3.62 -5.14
C LEU A 32 1.84 -3.23 -5.20
N GLY A 33 2.57 -3.60 -4.16
CA GLY A 33 3.99 -3.29 -4.05
C GLY A 33 4.32 -1.82 -3.84
N GLY A 34 3.31 -0.94 -3.80
CA GLY A 34 3.52 0.50 -3.75
C GLY A 34 3.89 1.09 -5.10
N LEU A 35 3.53 0.42 -6.19
CA LEU A 35 3.85 0.85 -7.54
C LEU A 35 3.15 2.15 -7.91
N GLY A 36 3.71 2.82 -8.90
CA GLY A 36 3.20 4.11 -9.37
C GLY A 36 3.96 5.26 -8.77
N GLY A 37 3.90 6.38 -9.40
CA GLY A 37 4.57 7.58 -8.97
C GLY A 37 4.48 8.63 -10.05
N CYS A 38 4.91 9.85 -9.73
CA CYS A 38 4.92 10.93 -10.69
C CYS A 38 6.17 10.85 -11.57
N PRO A 39 6.03 10.70 -12.89
CA PRO A 39 7.21 10.64 -13.77
C PRO A 39 8.01 11.93 -13.77
N PHE A 40 7.42 13.03 -13.35
CA PHE A 40 8.10 14.32 -13.26
C PHE A 40 8.75 14.57 -11.90
N ALA A 41 8.63 13.60 -10.97
CA ALA A 41 9.26 13.64 -9.66
C ALA A 41 9.95 12.30 -9.44
N PRO A 42 11.13 12.08 -10.05
CA PRO A 42 11.75 10.74 -10.05
C PRO A 42 12.11 10.20 -8.68
N LYS A 43 12.20 11.06 -7.67
CA LYS A 43 12.45 10.63 -6.28
C LYS A 43 11.16 10.38 -5.50
N ALA A 44 10.01 10.69 -6.06
CA ALA A 44 8.74 10.42 -5.41
C ALA A 44 8.46 8.91 -5.44
N THR A 45 8.07 8.36 -4.30
CA THR A 45 7.54 7.01 -4.25
C THR A 45 6.13 7.02 -4.81
N GLY A 46 5.60 5.86 -5.13
CA GLY A 46 4.27 5.76 -5.69
C GLY A 46 3.18 5.84 -4.64
N ASN A 47 2.09 5.20 -4.94
CA ASN A 47 0.94 5.08 -4.06
C ASN A 47 1.32 4.33 -2.78
N ILE A 48 0.48 4.45 -1.75
CA ILE A 48 0.64 3.56 -0.60
C ILE A 48 0.52 2.12 -1.07
N ALA A 49 1.29 1.24 -0.46
CA ALA A 49 1.29 -0.15 -0.85
C ALA A 49 0.07 -0.87 -0.28
N THR A 50 -0.57 -1.69 -1.12
CA THR A 50 -1.67 -2.54 -0.67
C THR A 50 -1.24 -3.40 0.52
N GLU A 51 -0.04 -3.95 0.48
CA GLU A 51 0.50 -4.82 1.54
C GLU A 51 0.57 -4.09 2.88
N GLU A 52 1.05 -2.85 2.88
CA GLU A 52 1.13 -2.04 4.11
C GLU A 52 -0.26 -1.72 4.66
N LEU A 53 -1.19 -1.38 3.79
CA LEU A 53 -2.55 -1.06 4.21
C LEU A 53 -3.24 -2.29 4.82
N ILE A 54 -3.11 -3.45 4.18
CA ILE A 54 -3.67 -4.70 4.71
C ILE A 54 -3.02 -5.06 6.04
N TYR A 55 -1.69 -4.94 6.13
CA TYR A 55 -0.97 -5.21 7.37
C TYR A 55 -1.48 -4.33 8.51
N LEU A 56 -1.64 -3.03 8.25
CA LEU A 56 -2.19 -2.10 9.24
C LEU A 56 -3.57 -2.53 9.70
N MET A 57 -4.46 -2.85 8.76
CA MET A 57 -5.84 -3.23 9.09
C MET A 57 -5.87 -4.53 9.88
N ASP A 58 -5.09 -5.53 9.47
CA ASP A 58 -5.02 -6.83 10.17
C ASP A 58 -4.54 -6.64 11.61
N LYS A 59 -3.48 -5.85 11.82
CA LYS A 59 -2.95 -5.59 13.16
C LYS A 59 -3.88 -4.74 14.02
N SER A 60 -4.77 -4.01 13.40
CA SER A 60 -5.75 -3.17 14.08
C SER A 60 -7.11 -3.86 14.27
N GLY A 61 -7.21 -5.13 13.89
CA GLY A 61 -8.44 -5.90 14.04
C GLY A 61 -9.52 -5.57 13.02
N VAL A 62 -9.15 -4.95 11.91
CA VAL A 62 -10.09 -4.57 10.86
C VAL A 62 -9.98 -5.54 9.69
N GLU A 63 -11.09 -6.14 9.31
CA GLU A 63 -11.15 -7.04 8.17
C GLU A 63 -11.22 -6.24 6.87
N SER A 64 -10.23 -6.45 5.98
CA SER A 64 -10.22 -5.80 4.68
C SER A 64 -10.86 -6.63 3.57
N GLY A 65 -11.01 -7.92 3.81
CA GLY A 65 -11.47 -8.87 2.80
C GLY A 65 -10.36 -9.37 1.89
N ILE A 66 -9.12 -8.95 2.12
CA ILE A 66 -7.96 -9.36 1.33
C ILE A 66 -6.96 -10.05 2.26
N GLU A 67 -6.42 -11.18 1.82
CA GLU A 67 -5.39 -11.89 2.59
C GLU A 67 -4.02 -11.31 2.29
N LEU A 68 -3.29 -10.95 3.34
CA LEU A 68 -1.95 -10.35 3.21
C LEU A 68 -0.99 -11.29 2.49
N GLU A 69 -1.00 -12.58 2.82
CA GLU A 69 -0.12 -13.55 2.19
C GLU A 69 -0.31 -13.62 0.68
N THR A 70 -1.57 -13.54 0.22
CA THR A 70 -1.90 -13.53 -1.21
C THR A 70 -1.36 -12.26 -1.87
N ALA A 71 -1.48 -11.12 -1.22
CA ALA A 71 -0.95 -9.86 -1.74
C ALA A 71 0.58 -9.91 -1.82
N ILE A 72 1.24 -10.46 -0.81
CA ILE A 72 2.70 -10.60 -0.83
C ILE A 72 3.15 -11.54 -1.94
N ALA A 73 2.45 -12.65 -2.14
CA ALA A 73 2.77 -13.59 -3.22
C ALA A 73 2.62 -12.92 -4.59
N ALA A 74 1.57 -12.12 -4.79
CA ALA A 74 1.37 -11.36 -6.02
C ALA A 74 2.49 -10.34 -6.23
N ASN A 75 2.94 -9.68 -5.15
CA ASN A 75 4.08 -8.76 -5.18
C ASN A 75 5.33 -9.47 -5.72
N LYS A 76 5.67 -10.62 -5.13
CA LYS A 76 6.87 -11.37 -5.51
C LYS A 76 6.81 -11.82 -6.96
N TRP A 77 5.66 -12.28 -7.40
CA TRP A 77 5.46 -12.68 -8.78
C TRP A 77 5.69 -11.51 -9.75
N PHE A 78 5.08 -10.36 -9.43
CA PHE A 78 5.20 -9.18 -10.29
C PHE A 78 6.60 -8.59 -10.26
N ALA A 79 7.26 -8.61 -9.11
CA ALA A 79 8.66 -8.20 -8.99
C ALA A 79 9.56 -9.03 -9.91
N GLY A 80 9.28 -10.32 -10.03
CA GLY A 80 9.99 -11.20 -10.96
C GLY A 80 9.80 -10.79 -12.41
N ILE A 81 8.57 -10.44 -12.79
CA ILE A 81 8.29 -9.97 -14.15
C ILE A 81 9.00 -8.66 -14.46
N LEU A 82 8.99 -7.72 -13.52
CA LEU A 82 9.64 -6.42 -13.69
C LEU A 82 11.16 -6.49 -13.47
N ASN A 83 11.65 -7.61 -12.99
CA ASN A 83 13.07 -7.83 -12.68
C ASN A 83 13.61 -6.78 -11.70
N ARG A 84 12.84 -6.47 -10.66
CA ARG A 84 13.24 -5.55 -9.58
C ARG A 84 12.38 -5.75 -8.35
N GLU A 85 12.91 -5.36 -7.18
CA GLU A 85 12.09 -5.28 -5.97
C GLU A 85 11.08 -4.15 -6.08
N LEU A 86 9.90 -4.36 -5.49
CA LEU A 86 8.87 -3.34 -5.38
C LEU A 86 9.03 -2.58 -4.06
N PRO A 87 8.52 -1.34 -3.98
CA PRO A 87 8.73 -0.49 -2.79
C PRO A 87 8.13 -0.99 -1.48
N SER A 88 7.15 -1.90 -1.48
CA SER A 88 6.48 -2.32 -0.25
C SER A 88 7.46 -2.81 0.81
N LEU A 89 7.47 -2.15 1.96
CA LEU A 89 8.31 -2.55 3.09
C LEU A 89 7.81 -3.84 3.74
N VAL A 90 6.50 -4.04 3.81
CA VAL A 90 5.91 -5.26 4.39
C VAL A 90 6.30 -6.47 3.56
N ALA A 91 6.21 -6.37 2.24
CA ALA A 91 6.60 -7.47 1.38
C ALA A 91 8.10 -7.76 1.47
N ARG A 92 8.93 -6.73 1.60
CA ARG A 92 10.39 -6.89 1.75
C ARG A 92 10.77 -7.55 3.06
N ALA A 93 9.98 -7.36 4.09
CA ALA A 93 10.24 -7.91 5.42
C ALA A 93 9.81 -9.38 5.56
N THR A 94 9.22 -9.95 4.51
CA THR A 94 8.67 -11.30 4.56
C THR A 94 9.50 -12.31 3.78
#